data_3ef794e39f8f39a32950b5aa1a4bf869
#
_entry.id   3ef794e39f8f39a32950b5aa1a4bf869
#
_cell.length_a   1.000
_cell.length_b   1.000
_cell.length_c   1.000
_cell.angle_alpha   90.00
_cell.angle_beta   90.00
_cell.angle_gamma   90.00
#
_symmetry.space_group_name_H-M   'P 1'
#
loop_
_entity.id
_entity.type
_entity.pdbx_description
1 polymer ?
#
loop_
_entity_poly.entity_id
_entity_poly.type
_entity_poly.pdbx_seq_one_letter_code
_entity_poly.pdbx_strand_id
1 'polypeptide(L)'
;AVVTIVKSAFCPQAVFGGAIGITMKAAMQKGIARGIFSNESGIGSAPIAAAAAKTKEPVRQGLVCMTGTFFDTIIICTITGLSIVLTGSHIPAMDGALVGVEITTNAFTLGLPFSNGVCAFLLMISLVFFAFTTILGWDYYSEKCLQYLVGNKKPIIFSFRILYILAVFAGPYLQVSFVWTLADIVNALMAFPNLIALFALSGVVAAETKKYIAKINNKL
;
A
#
# COMPACT_ATOMS: atom_id res chain seq x y z
N ALA A 1 -15.55 10.37 16.00
CA ALA A 1 -14.92 10.13 14.69
C ALA A 1 -15.69 9.11 13.86
N VAL A 2 -15.83 7.81 14.26
CA VAL A 2 -16.53 6.79 13.48
C VAL A 2 -17.94 7.23 13.12
N VAL A 3 -18.73 7.69 14.10
CA VAL A 3 -20.10 8.21 13.88
C VAL A 3 -20.08 9.41 12.92
N THR A 4 -19.11 10.29 13.04
CA THR A 4 -18.95 11.47 12.16
C THR A 4 -18.66 11.02 10.73
N ILE A 5 -17.72 10.09 10.53
CA ILE A 5 -17.38 9.55 9.22
C ILE A 5 -18.60 8.91 8.56
N VAL A 6 -19.31 8.03 9.28
CA VAL A 6 -20.49 7.33 8.76
C VAL A 6 -21.61 8.33 8.44
N LYS A 7 -21.92 9.26 9.35
CA LYS A 7 -22.93 10.29 9.09
C LYS A 7 -22.58 11.16 7.90
N SER A 8 -21.33 11.59 7.77
CA SER A 8 -20.88 12.42 6.65
C SER A 8 -20.92 11.68 5.30
N ALA A 9 -20.66 10.38 5.32
CA ALA A 9 -20.72 9.56 4.09
C ALA A 9 -22.14 9.45 3.51
N PHE A 10 -23.17 9.52 4.36
CA PHE A 10 -24.59 9.45 3.96
C PHE A 10 -25.29 10.81 4.01
N CYS A 11 -24.58 11.91 4.22
CA CYS A 11 -25.17 13.23 4.22
C CYS A 11 -25.50 13.65 2.76
N PRO A 12 -26.71 14.24 2.52
CA PRO A 12 -27.07 14.74 1.18
C PRO A 12 -26.05 15.72 0.60
N GLN A 13 -25.40 16.52 1.42
CA GLN A 13 -24.34 17.43 1.02
C GLN A 13 -23.09 16.70 0.50
N ALA A 14 -22.78 15.52 0.99
CA ALA A 14 -21.71 14.69 0.44
C ALA A 14 -22.11 14.09 -0.93
N VAL A 15 -23.38 13.77 -1.11
CA VAL A 15 -23.94 13.26 -2.38
C VAL A 15 -24.11 14.38 -3.42
N PHE A 16 -24.55 15.56 -2.99
CA PHE A 16 -24.79 16.75 -3.85
C PHE A 16 -23.62 17.73 -3.87
N GLY A 17 -22.62 17.57 -2.99
CA GLY A 17 -21.41 18.41 -2.94
C GLY A 17 -20.47 18.26 -4.13
N GLY A 18 -20.91 17.55 -5.15
CA GLY A 18 -20.21 17.40 -6.42
C GLY A 18 -20.05 18.69 -7.25
N ALA A 19 -20.53 19.85 -6.76
CA ALA A 19 -20.30 21.14 -7.39
C ALA A 19 -19.03 21.86 -6.91
N ILE A 20 -18.45 21.47 -5.77
CA ILE A 20 -17.32 22.21 -5.15
C ILE A 20 -16.14 21.29 -4.79
N GLY A 21 -16.24 20.00 -4.98
CA GLY A 21 -15.18 19.12 -4.51
C GLY A 21 -15.10 17.80 -5.23
N ILE A 22 -14.30 16.93 -4.70
CA ILE A 22 -14.07 15.58 -5.17
C ILE A 22 -15.42 14.85 -5.22
N THR A 23 -15.87 14.48 -6.41
CA THR A 23 -17.07 13.65 -6.57
C THR A 23 -16.85 12.32 -5.86
N MET A 24 -17.94 11.65 -5.43
CA MET A 24 -17.88 10.31 -4.84
C MET A 24 -17.08 9.35 -5.75
N LYS A 25 -17.22 9.46 -7.06
CA LYS A 25 -16.42 8.73 -8.05
C LYS A 25 -14.91 8.99 -7.85
N ALA A 26 -14.49 10.24 -7.74
CA ALA A 26 -13.08 10.59 -7.59
C ALA A 26 -12.52 10.11 -6.23
N ALA A 27 -13.31 10.21 -5.16
CA ALA A 27 -12.93 9.68 -3.84
C ALA A 27 -12.76 8.15 -3.89
N MET A 28 -13.68 7.44 -4.52
CA MET A 28 -13.56 5.98 -4.72
C MET A 28 -12.34 5.64 -5.57
N GLN A 29 -12.11 6.33 -6.68
CA GLN A 29 -10.95 6.09 -7.54
C GLN A 29 -9.63 6.28 -6.78
N LYS A 30 -9.51 7.36 -6.01
CA LYS A 30 -8.31 7.62 -5.21
C LYS A 30 -8.15 6.62 -4.07
N GLY A 31 -9.22 6.28 -3.37
CA GLY A 31 -9.19 5.28 -2.30
C GLY A 31 -8.81 3.90 -2.80
N ILE A 32 -9.40 3.44 -3.89
CA ILE A 32 -9.09 2.13 -4.50
C ILE A 32 -7.63 2.13 -5.00
N ALA A 33 -7.19 3.16 -5.71
CA ALA A 33 -5.83 3.25 -6.21
C ALA A 33 -4.79 3.19 -5.07
N ARG A 34 -5.01 3.91 -3.98
CA ARG A 34 -4.12 3.88 -2.80
C ARG A 34 -4.18 2.56 -2.06
N GLY A 35 -5.35 1.94 -1.92
CA GLY A 35 -5.50 0.62 -1.31
C GLY A 35 -4.81 -0.49 -2.11
N ILE A 36 -4.93 -0.48 -3.43
CA ILE A 36 -4.19 -1.39 -4.32
C ILE A 36 -2.69 -1.20 -4.18
N PHE A 37 -2.22 0.04 -4.15
CA PHE A 37 -0.81 0.37 -4.01
C PHE A 37 -0.25 -0.12 -2.66
N SER A 38 -0.88 0.23 -1.54
CA SER A 38 -0.42 -0.10 -0.20
C SER A 38 -0.38 -1.61 0.06
N ASN A 39 -1.43 -2.32 -0.35
CA ASN A 39 -1.54 -3.77 -0.13
C ASN A 39 -0.91 -4.63 -1.24
N GLU A 40 -0.31 -4.02 -2.26
CA GLU A 40 0.16 -4.72 -3.46
C GLU A 40 -0.91 -5.64 -4.09
N SER A 41 -2.19 -5.27 -3.90
CA SER A 41 -3.33 -6.11 -4.24
C SER A 41 -3.55 -6.18 -5.75
N GLY A 42 -3.37 -7.37 -6.31
CA GLY A 42 -3.61 -7.60 -7.73
C GLY A 42 -2.52 -7.09 -8.67
N ILE A 43 -1.43 -6.50 -8.19
CA ILE A 43 -0.32 -6.03 -9.04
C ILE A 43 0.77 -7.10 -9.27
N GLY A 44 0.73 -8.21 -8.53
CA GLY A 44 1.60 -9.37 -8.77
C GLY A 44 2.98 -9.31 -8.10
N SER A 45 3.27 -8.30 -7.29
CA SER A 45 4.56 -8.16 -6.57
C SER A 45 4.64 -9.05 -5.33
N ALA A 46 3.58 -9.10 -4.51
CA ALA A 46 3.54 -9.89 -3.29
C ALA A 46 3.88 -11.40 -3.48
N PRO A 47 3.46 -12.09 -4.56
CA PRO A 47 3.87 -13.47 -4.83
C PRO A 47 5.37 -13.66 -4.99
N ILE A 48 6.13 -12.64 -5.39
CA ILE A 48 7.60 -12.73 -5.55
C ILE A 48 8.26 -12.95 -4.20
N ALA A 49 7.85 -12.22 -3.17
CA ALA A 49 8.33 -12.46 -1.81
C ALA A 49 7.79 -13.77 -1.24
N ALA A 50 6.52 -14.07 -1.48
CA ALA A 50 5.88 -15.29 -1.02
C ALA A 50 6.56 -16.56 -1.57
N ALA A 51 7.11 -16.50 -2.79
CA ALA A 51 7.86 -17.60 -3.39
C ALA A 51 9.15 -17.97 -2.64
N ALA A 52 9.71 -17.06 -1.84
CA ALA A 52 10.88 -17.33 -0.99
C ALA A 52 10.52 -18.02 0.34
N ALA A 53 9.23 -18.18 0.64
CA ALA A 53 8.79 -18.78 1.89
C ALA A 53 9.14 -20.28 1.99
N LYS A 54 9.67 -20.69 3.14
CA LYS A 54 10.01 -22.09 3.42
C LYS A 54 8.79 -22.88 3.87
N THR A 55 7.81 -23.05 3.00
CA THR A 55 6.60 -23.84 3.26
C THR A 55 6.31 -24.81 2.12
N LYS A 56 5.72 -25.96 2.46
CA LYS A 56 5.21 -26.93 1.47
C LYS A 56 3.71 -26.76 1.21
N GLU A 57 3.06 -25.87 1.94
CA GLU A 57 1.61 -25.66 1.90
C GLU A 57 1.31 -24.26 1.36
N PRO A 58 0.96 -24.11 0.08
CA PRO A 58 0.73 -22.79 -0.52
C PRO A 58 -0.42 -22.02 0.14
N VAL A 59 -1.47 -22.71 0.59
CA VAL A 59 -2.59 -22.08 1.31
C VAL A 59 -2.14 -21.47 2.63
N ARG A 60 -1.22 -22.11 3.35
CA ARG A 60 -0.66 -21.56 4.59
C ARG A 60 0.05 -20.24 4.34
N GLN A 61 0.83 -20.15 3.25
CA GLN A 61 1.48 -18.90 2.87
C GLN A 61 0.45 -17.82 2.48
N GLY A 62 -0.59 -18.19 1.75
CA GLY A 62 -1.70 -17.28 1.42
C GLY A 62 -2.37 -16.69 2.67
N LEU A 63 -2.64 -17.52 3.69
CA LEU A 63 -3.19 -17.07 4.96
C LEU A 63 -2.24 -16.09 5.70
N VAL A 64 -0.93 -16.35 5.69
CA VAL A 64 0.06 -15.43 6.26
C VAL A 64 0.05 -14.09 5.51
N CYS A 65 0.05 -14.11 4.18
CA CYS A 65 -0.02 -12.87 3.39
C CYS A 65 -1.30 -12.06 3.67
N MET A 66 -2.43 -12.73 3.88
CA MET A 66 -3.70 -12.09 4.23
C MET A 66 -3.62 -11.31 5.54
N THR A 67 -2.83 -11.76 6.52
CA THR A 67 -2.65 -11.03 7.79
C THR A 67 -1.96 -9.69 7.58
N GLY A 68 -1.05 -9.59 6.62
CA GLY A 68 -0.39 -8.32 6.27
C GLY A 68 -1.41 -7.25 5.84
N THR A 69 -2.32 -7.60 4.92
CA THR A 69 -3.41 -6.71 4.48
C THR A 69 -4.33 -6.31 5.64
N PHE A 70 -4.63 -7.24 6.55
CA PHE A 70 -5.42 -6.93 7.74
C PHE A 70 -4.75 -5.89 8.62
N PHE A 71 -3.45 -6.06 8.92
CA PHE A 71 -2.71 -5.11 9.74
C PHE A 71 -2.59 -3.75 9.07
N ASP A 72 -2.23 -3.70 7.79
CA ASP A 72 -2.05 -2.45 7.05
C ASP A 72 -3.39 -1.69 6.93
N THR A 73 -4.40 -2.31 6.39
CA THR A 73 -5.64 -1.62 6.04
C THR A 73 -6.59 -1.49 7.23
N ILE A 74 -6.87 -2.58 7.94
CA ILE A 74 -7.88 -2.54 9.01
C ILE A 74 -7.33 -1.88 10.27
N ILE A 75 -6.06 -2.09 10.62
CA ILE A 75 -5.50 -1.52 11.85
C ILE A 75 -4.85 -0.16 11.57
N ILE A 76 -3.79 -0.12 10.78
CA ILE A 76 -2.95 1.08 10.62
C ILE A 76 -3.71 2.20 9.90
N CYS A 77 -4.34 1.92 8.76
CA CYS A 77 -5.10 2.94 8.03
C CYS A 77 -6.30 3.45 8.84
N THR A 78 -6.97 2.58 9.60
CA THR A 78 -8.08 3.01 10.47
C THR A 78 -7.58 3.92 11.59
N ILE A 79 -6.50 3.56 12.28
CA ILE A 79 -5.91 4.41 13.34
C ILE A 79 -5.51 5.77 12.76
N THR A 80 -4.82 5.79 11.63
CA THR A 80 -4.39 7.03 10.96
C THR A 80 -5.59 7.89 10.55
N GLY A 81 -6.59 7.30 9.90
CA GLY A 81 -7.79 8.01 9.48
C GLY A 81 -8.60 8.57 10.64
N LEU A 82 -8.77 7.78 11.72
CA LEU A 82 -9.42 8.23 12.92
C LEU A 82 -8.66 9.38 13.62
N SER A 83 -7.34 9.29 13.67
CA SER A 83 -6.51 10.36 14.24
C SER A 83 -6.67 11.67 13.48
N ILE A 84 -6.65 11.63 12.15
CA ILE A 84 -6.86 12.81 11.29
C ILE A 84 -8.24 13.43 11.49
N VAL A 85 -9.29 12.61 11.60
CA VAL A 85 -10.67 13.12 11.80
C VAL A 85 -10.88 13.64 13.21
N LEU A 86 -10.36 12.94 14.23
CA LEU A 86 -10.50 13.35 15.64
C LEU A 86 -9.81 14.68 15.92
N THR A 87 -8.66 14.92 15.34
CA THR A 87 -7.88 16.16 15.51
C THR A 87 -8.34 17.29 14.61
N GLY A 88 -9.25 17.03 13.67
CA GLY A 88 -9.68 18.02 12.69
C GLY A 88 -8.63 18.34 11.60
N SER A 89 -7.53 17.62 11.55
CA SER A 89 -6.41 17.86 10.59
C SER A 89 -6.81 17.73 9.12
N HIS A 90 -7.97 17.13 8.84
CA HIS A 90 -8.54 17.09 7.48
C HIS A 90 -9.08 18.45 7.01
N ILE A 91 -9.45 19.37 7.92
CA ILE A 91 -10.02 20.67 7.54
C ILE A 91 -8.99 21.56 6.83
N PRO A 92 -7.80 21.86 7.40
CA PRO A 92 -6.77 22.61 6.68
C PRO A 92 -6.25 21.89 5.45
N ALA A 93 -6.36 20.56 5.39
CA ALA A 93 -6.01 19.80 4.18
C ALA A 93 -7.00 20.02 3.03
N MET A 94 -8.29 20.22 3.31
CA MET A 94 -9.30 20.58 2.29
C MET A 94 -9.03 21.94 1.66
N ASP A 95 -8.47 22.86 2.43
CA ASP A 95 -8.10 24.21 1.96
C ASP A 95 -6.71 24.24 1.30
N GLY A 96 -6.04 23.08 1.18
CA GLY A 96 -4.70 22.97 0.60
C GLY A 96 -3.56 23.49 1.49
N ALA A 97 -3.83 23.83 2.75
CA ALA A 97 -2.83 24.32 3.70
C ALA A 97 -1.90 23.20 4.21
N LEU A 98 -2.36 21.96 4.16
CA LEU A 98 -1.57 20.75 4.52
C LEU A 98 -1.64 19.73 3.40
N VAL A 99 -0.52 19.14 3.04
CA VAL A 99 -0.41 18.17 1.95
C VAL A 99 0.33 16.90 2.38
N GLY A 100 -0.20 15.75 1.96
CA GLY A 100 0.48 14.47 2.17
C GLY A 100 0.75 14.14 3.63
N VAL A 101 2.01 13.94 3.97
CA VAL A 101 2.45 13.55 5.32
C VAL A 101 2.21 14.65 6.38
N GLU A 102 2.11 15.91 5.98
CA GLU A 102 1.87 17.03 6.89
C GLU A 102 0.53 16.89 7.62
N ILE A 103 -0.48 16.32 6.96
CA ILE A 103 -1.79 16.06 7.55
C ILE A 103 -1.66 15.09 8.74
N THR A 104 -0.91 14.01 8.54
CA THR A 104 -0.68 13.01 9.58
C THR A 104 0.19 13.58 10.69
N THR A 105 1.23 14.35 10.35
CA THR A 105 2.10 15.01 11.33
C THR A 105 1.29 15.95 12.21
N ASN A 106 0.43 16.76 11.61
CA ASN A 106 -0.46 17.67 12.36
C ASN A 106 -1.43 16.88 13.27
N ALA A 107 -1.99 15.78 12.77
CA ALA A 107 -2.88 14.95 13.57
C ALA A 107 -2.18 14.35 14.81
N PHE A 108 -0.96 13.88 14.65
CA PHE A 108 -0.20 13.30 15.76
C PHE A 108 0.31 14.35 16.74
N THR A 109 0.70 15.55 16.26
CA THR A 109 1.11 16.66 17.14
C THR A 109 -0.05 17.22 17.98
N LEU A 110 -1.26 17.20 17.43
CA LEU A 110 -2.46 17.63 18.16
C LEU A 110 -3.03 16.53 19.07
N GLY A 111 -2.86 15.26 18.69
CA GLY A 111 -3.50 14.14 19.38
C GLY A 111 -2.66 13.48 20.48
N LEU A 112 -1.34 13.59 20.43
CA LEU A 112 -0.45 12.95 21.41
C LEU A 112 -0.05 13.90 22.54
N PRO A 113 0.10 13.39 23.78
CA PRO A 113 0.45 14.20 24.95
C PRO A 113 1.96 14.50 25.03
N PHE A 114 2.62 14.65 23.89
CA PHE A 114 4.05 14.97 23.81
C PHE A 114 4.27 16.35 23.19
N SER A 115 5.46 16.90 23.34
CA SER A 115 5.80 18.14 22.64
C SER A 115 5.79 17.95 21.12
N ASN A 116 5.45 19.00 20.37
CA ASN A 116 5.37 18.95 18.91
C ASN A 116 6.67 18.43 18.28
N GLY A 117 7.84 18.79 18.85
CA GLY A 117 9.13 18.31 18.37
C GLY A 117 9.32 16.79 18.54
N VAL A 118 8.86 16.23 19.65
CA VAL A 118 8.91 14.78 19.90
C VAL A 118 7.97 14.04 18.95
N CYS A 119 6.74 14.53 18.77
CA CYS A 119 5.78 13.91 17.84
C CYS A 119 6.30 13.92 16.39
N ALA A 120 6.81 15.05 15.93
CA ALA A 120 7.41 15.16 14.59
C ALA A 120 8.62 14.25 14.43
N PHE A 121 9.49 14.14 15.42
CA PHE A 121 10.65 13.24 15.41
C PHE A 121 10.24 11.77 15.35
N LEU A 122 9.28 11.34 16.17
CA LEU A 122 8.79 9.95 16.16
C LEU A 122 8.16 9.58 14.81
N LEU A 123 7.40 10.49 14.21
CA LEU A 123 6.84 10.29 12.88
C LEU A 123 7.93 10.23 11.81
N MET A 124 8.88 11.15 11.84
CA MET A 124 10.00 11.18 10.90
C MET A 124 10.79 9.88 10.95
N ILE A 125 11.15 9.38 12.13
CA ILE A 125 11.91 8.14 12.26
C ILE A 125 11.10 6.93 11.77
N SER A 126 9.80 6.91 12.03
CA SER A 126 8.91 5.87 11.51
C SER A 126 8.86 5.89 9.98
N LEU A 127 8.74 7.06 9.37
CA LEU A 127 8.75 7.22 7.91
C LEU A 127 10.08 6.78 7.29
N VAL A 128 11.21 7.05 7.95
CA VAL A 128 12.54 6.58 7.50
C VAL A 128 12.58 5.04 7.47
N PHE A 129 12.09 4.37 8.52
CA PHE A 129 12.03 2.89 8.52
C PHE A 129 11.07 2.36 7.45
N PHE A 130 9.89 2.95 7.28
CA PHE A 130 8.95 2.57 6.23
C PHE A 130 9.55 2.73 4.83
N ALA A 131 10.15 3.87 4.54
CA ALA A 131 10.79 4.11 3.25
C ALA A 131 11.93 3.12 3.00
N PHE A 132 12.79 2.90 4.01
CA PHE A 132 13.93 1.98 3.90
C PHE A 132 13.48 0.54 3.61
N THR A 133 12.50 0.03 4.36
CA THR A 133 11.98 -1.33 4.14
C THR A 133 11.30 -1.48 2.79
N THR A 134 10.59 -0.45 2.34
CA THR A 134 9.93 -0.42 1.02
C THR A 134 10.97 -0.43 -0.10
N ILE A 135 12.02 0.38 0.00
CA ILE A 135 13.12 0.41 -0.97
C ILE A 135 13.77 -0.97 -1.09
N LEU A 136 14.06 -1.63 0.03
CA LEU A 136 14.65 -2.97 0.03
C LEU A 136 13.71 -4.03 -0.58
N GLY A 137 12.42 -3.96 -0.26
CA GLY A 137 11.41 -4.86 -0.80
C GLY A 137 11.29 -4.75 -2.32
N TRP A 138 11.19 -3.53 -2.83
CA TRP A 138 11.07 -3.28 -4.27
C TRP A 138 12.36 -3.56 -5.04
N ASP A 139 13.54 -3.35 -4.44
CA ASP A 139 14.82 -3.80 -5.02
C ASP A 139 14.82 -5.32 -5.20
N TYR A 140 14.42 -6.07 -4.18
CA TYR A 140 14.32 -7.52 -4.26
C TYR A 140 13.35 -7.98 -5.36
N TYR A 141 12.15 -7.38 -5.44
CA TYR A 141 11.16 -7.76 -6.47
C TYR A 141 11.69 -7.50 -7.87
N SER A 142 12.22 -6.31 -8.10
CA SER A 142 12.74 -5.92 -9.41
C SER A 142 13.96 -6.72 -9.82
N GLU A 143 14.87 -7.03 -8.88
CA GLU A 143 16.00 -7.92 -9.15
C GLU A 143 15.55 -9.34 -9.53
N LYS A 144 14.55 -9.90 -8.84
CA LYS A 144 13.99 -11.21 -9.20
C LYS A 144 13.34 -11.22 -10.58
N CYS A 145 12.60 -10.18 -10.92
CA CYS A 145 12.06 -10.01 -12.27
C CYS A 145 13.17 -9.93 -13.32
N LEU A 146 14.21 -9.15 -13.06
CA LEU A 146 15.35 -9.04 -13.96
C LEU A 146 16.09 -10.39 -14.13
N GLN A 147 16.33 -11.10 -13.01
CA GLN A 147 16.93 -12.44 -13.04
C GLN A 147 16.13 -13.42 -13.90
N TYR A 148 14.80 -13.34 -13.84
CA TYR A 148 13.93 -14.15 -14.67
C TYR A 148 14.08 -13.84 -16.17
N LEU A 149 14.21 -12.58 -16.55
CA LEU A 149 14.30 -12.14 -17.95
C LEU A 149 15.68 -12.40 -18.58
N VAL A 150 16.76 -12.10 -17.86
CA VAL A 150 18.13 -12.11 -18.41
C VAL A 150 19.00 -13.24 -17.89
N GLY A 151 18.46 -14.06 -17.00
CA GLY A 151 19.21 -15.05 -16.25
C GLY A 151 20.11 -14.42 -15.17
N ASN A 152 20.93 -15.26 -14.54
CA ASN A 152 21.77 -14.83 -13.40
C ASN A 152 23.10 -14.19 -13.86
N LYS A 153 23.04 -13.25 -14.81
CA LYS A 153 24.24 -12.54 -15.34
C LYS A 153 24.69 -11.46 -14.37
N LYS A 154 25.70 -11.74 -13.57
CA LYS A 154 26.23 -10.84 -12.53
C LYS A 154 26.44 -9.38 -12.97
N PRO A 155 27.07 -9.09 -14.15
CA PRO A 155 27.31 -7.69 -14.55
C PRO A 155 25.99 -6.91 -14.79
N ILE A 156 24.96 -7.56 -15.35
CA ILE A 156 23.67 -6.92 -15.62
C ILE A 156 22.95 -6.62 -14.29
N ILE A 157 22.95 -7.58 -13.37
CA ILE A 157 22.35 -7.41 -12.05
C ILE A 157 23.06 -6.29 -11.28
N PHE A 158 24.38 -6.25 -11.33
CA PHE A 158 25.16 -5.18 -10.68
C PHE A 158 24.85 -3.80 -11.27
N SER A 159 24.81 -3.67 -12.59
CA SER A 159 24.44 -2.42 -13.26
C SER A 159 23.03 -1.97 -12.88
N PHE A 160 22.09 -2.91 -12.80
CA PHE A 160 20.73 -2.61 -12.35
C PHE A 160 20.68 -2.07 -10.92
N ARG A 161 21.40 -2.67 -9.97
CA ARG A 161 21.48 -2.18 -8.59
C ARG A 161 22.02 -0.75 -8.51
N ILE A 162 23.05 -0.44 -9.30
CA ILE A 162 23.57 0.93 -9.37
C ILE A 162 22.51 1.90 -9.90
N LEU A 163 21.81 1.54 -10.99
CA LEU A 163 20.73 2.35 -11.53
C LEU A 163 19.58 2.53 -10.54
N TYR A 164 19.23 1.47 -9.80
CA TYR A 164 18.20 1.53 -8.77
C TYR A 164 18.57 2.51 -7.64
N ILE A 165 19.80 2.42 -7.14
CA ILE A 165 20.31 3.35 -6.11
C ILE A 165 20.29 4.80 -6.62
N LEU A 166 20.70 5.04 -7.85
CA LEU A 166 20.66 6.37 -8.46
C LEU A 166 19.23 6.88 -8.61
N ALA A 167 18.28 6.02 -8.98
CA ALA A 167 16.88 6.38 -9.07
C ALA A 167 16.28 6.73 -7.69
N VAL A 168 16.61 5.96 -6.64
CA VAL A 168 16.20 6.25 -5.26
C VAL A 168 16.78 7.61 -4.81
N PHE A 169 18.04 7.89 -5.12
CA PHE A 169 18.67 9.17 -4.81
C PHE A 169 18.04 10.35 -5.57
N ALA A 170 17.62 10.14 -6.82
CA ALA A 170 16.95 11.15 -7.63
C ALA A 170 15.49 11.43 -7.20
N GLY A 171 14.84 10.45 -6.57
CA GLY A 171 13.43 10.52 -6.19
C GLY A 171 12.99 11.80 -5.46
N PRO A 172 13.71 12.23 -4.40
CA PRO A 172 13.36 13.44 -3.64
C PRO A 172 13.41 14.75 -4.44
N TYR A 173 14.08 14.77 -5.59
CA TYR A 173 14.17 15.95 -6.46
C TYR A 173 13.04 16.01 -7.50
N LEU A 174 12.23 14.99 -7.60
CA LEU A 174 11.11 14.92 -8.52
C LEU A 174 9.85 15.54 -7.91
N GLN A 175 8.98 16.07 -8.76
CA GLN A 175 7.68 16.57 -8.32
C GLN A 175 6.80 15.41 -7.84
N VAL A 176 6.18 15.55 -6.69
CA VAL A 176 5.33 14.53 -6.07
C VAL A 176 4.19 14.09 -6.99
N SER A 177 3.56 15.02 -7.70
CA SER A 177 2.48 14.72 -8.66
C SER A 177 2.97 13.85 -9.83
N PHE A 178 4.16 14.12 -10.34
CA PHE A 178 4.79 13.32 -11.40
C PHE A 178 5.05 11.89 -10.91
N VAL A 179 5.64 11.73 -9.72
CA VAL A 179 5.94 10.42 -9.14
C VAL A 179 4.66 9.60 -8.94
N TRP A 180 3.60 10.20 -8.42
CA TRP A 180 2.33 9.51 -8.24
C TRP A 180 1.65 9.13 -9.55
N THR A 181 1.71 9.99 -10.56
CA THR A 181 1.15 9.67 -11.89
C THR A 181 1.90 8.51 -12.53
N LEU A 182 3.23 8.53 -12.46
CA LEU A 182 4.05 7.45 -12.99
C LEU A 182 3.78 6.13 -12.26
N ALA A 183 3.69 6.17 -10.92
CA ALA A 183 3.38 5.00 -10.10
C ALA A 183 2.00 4.42 -10.45
N ASP A 184 0.98 5.25 -10.62
CA ASP A 184 -0.38 4.81 -10.98
C ASP A 184 -0.39 4.13 -12.36
N ILE A 185 0.34 4.67 -13.36
CA ILE A 185 0.46 4.06 -14.69
C ILE A 185 1.16 2.70 -14.62
N VAL A 186 2.31 2.63 -13.94
CA VAL A 186 3.09 1.38 -13.83
C VAL A 186 2.32 0.31 -13.07
N ASN A 187 1.64 0.68 -11.98
CA ASN A 187 0.77 -0.23 -11.23
C ASN A 187 -0.36 -0.80 -12.09
N ALA A 188 -1.00 0.04 -12.92
CA ALA A 188 -2.03 -0.43 -13.84
C ALA A 188 -1.47 -1.43 -14.86
N LEU A 189 -0.27 -1.17 -15.40
CA LEU A 189 0.41 -2.07 -16.32
C LEU A 189 0.81 -3.41 -15.65
N MET A 190 1.15 -3.40 -14.37
CA MET A 190 1.43 -4.61 -13.59
C MET A 190 0.16 -5.38 -13.26
N ALA A 191 -0.91 -4.68 -12.90
CA ALA A 191 -2.18 -5.29 -12.50
C ALA A 191 -2.85 -6.04 -13.65
N PHE A 192 -2.80 -5.50 -14.87
CA PHE A 192 -3.51 -6.08 -16.01
C PHE A 192 -3.10 -7.54 -16.30
N PRO A 193 -1.82 -7.89 -16.54
CA PRO A 193 -1.42 -9.28 -16.77
C PRO A 193 -1.62 -10.17 -15.54
N ASN A 194 -1.44 -9.62 -14.34
CA ASN A 194 -1.62 -10.40 -13.12
C ASN A 194 -3.09 -10.77 -12.88
N LEU A 195 -4.04 -9.88 -13.16
CA LEU A 195 -5.47 -10.20 -13.07
C LEU A 195 -5.87 -11.33 -14.03
N ILE A 196 -5.34 -11.33 -15.26
CA ILE A 196 -5.55 -12.42 -16.22
C ILE A 196 -5.05 -13.75 -15.61
N ALA A 197 -3.85 -13.75 -15.03
CA ALA A 197 -3.28 -14.93 -14.40
C ALA A 197 -4.12 -15.40 -13.19
N LEU A 198 -4.61 -14.48 -12.35
CA LEU A 198 -5.46 -14.80 -11.20
C LEU A 198 -6.79 -15.43 -11.63
N PHE A 199 -7.43 -14.91 -12.67
CA PHE A 199 -8.65 -15.52 -13.22
C PHE A 199 -8.38 -16.92 -13.77
N ALA A 200 -7.30 -17.10 -14.53
CA ALA A 200 -6.93 -18.41 -15.09
C ALA A 200 -6.60 -19.44 -13.99
N LEU A 201 -5.99 -19.02 -12.90
CA LEU A 201 -5.58 -19.88 -11.78
C LEU A 201 -6.64 -20.02 -10.68
N SER A 202 -7.79 -19.36 -10.79
CA SER A 202 -8.85 -19.37 -9.76
C SER A 202 -9.30 -20.78 -9.37
N GLY A 203 -9.45 -21.68 -10.36
CA GLY A 203 -9.78 -23.08 -10.13
C GLY A 203 -8.70 -23.86 -9.35
N VAL A 204 -7.43 -23.57 -9.61
CA VAL A 204 -6.30 -24.17 -8.89
C VAL A 204 -6.29 -23.72 -7.43
N VAL A 205 -6.49 -22.43 -7.19
CA VAL A 205 -6.59 -21.86 -5.83
C VAL A 205 -7.73 -22.51 -5.05
N ALA A 206 -8.91 -22.65 -5.65
CA ALA A 206 -10.06 -23.29 -5.02
C ALA A 206 -9.78 -24.77 -4.68
N ALA A 207 -9.16 -25.51 -5.58
CA ALA A 207 -8.81 -26.92 -5.38
C ALA A 207 -7.80 -27.11 -4.25
N GLU A 208 -6.71 -26.32 -4.24
CA GLU A 208 -5.69 -26.39 -3.18
C GLU A 208 -6.25 -25.98 -1.81
N THR A 209 -7.13 -24.97 -1.77
CA THR A 209 -7.81 -24.55 -0.54
C THR A 209 -8.68 -25.67 0.02
N LYS A 210 -9.47 -26.35 -0.83
CA LYS A 210 -10.30 -27.49 -0.41
C LYS A 210 -9.46 -28.62 0.16
N LYS A 211 -8.36 -28.98 -0.51
CA LYS A 211 -7.42 -30.01 -0.02
C LYS A 211 -6.84 -29.67 1.36
N TYR A 212 -6.44 -28.40 1.53
CA TYR A 212 -5.85 -27.92 2.78
C TYR A 212 -6.85 -27.99 3.94
N ILE A 213 -8.11 -27.54 3.73
CA ILE A 213 -9.17 -27.60 4.72
C ILE A 213 -9.50 -29.06 5.09
N ALA A 214 -9.62 -29.96 4.10
CA ALA A 214 -9.86 -31.37 4.36
C ALA A 214 -8.73 -32.01 5.19
N LYS A 215 -7.48 -31.61 4.93
CA LYS A 215 -6.31 -32.09 5.69
C LYS A 215 -6.33 -31.63 7.16
N ILE A 216 -6.82 -30.41 7.41
CA ILE A 216 -6.97 -29.89 8.79
C ILE A 216 -8.09 -30.64 9.51
N ASN A 217 -9.25 -30.78 8.88
CA ASN A 217 -10.40 -31.45 9.49
C ASN A 217 -10.13 -32.93 9.83
N ASN A 218 -9.29 -33.60 9.04
CA ASN A 218 -8.88 -34.99 9.32
C ASN A 218 -7.83 -35.12 10.43
N LYS A 219 -7.28 -34.01 10.94
CA LYS A 219 -6.30 -33.99 12.02
C LYS A 219 -6.87 -33.57 13.38
N LEU A 220 -8.10 -33.04 13.37
CA LEU A 220 -8.90 -32.72 14.55
C LEU A 220 -9.80 -33.91 14.93
#